data_0b460a9481563dca18f04b60e76d90b7
#
_entry.id   0b460a9481563dca18f04b60e76d90b7
#
_cell.length_a   1.000
_cell.length_b   1.000
_cell.length_c   1.000
_cell.angle_alpha   90.00
_cell.angle_beta   90.00
_cell.angle_gamma   90.00
#
_symmetry.space_group_name_H-M   'P 1'
#
loop_
_entity.id
_entity.type
_entity.pdbx_description
1 polymer ?
#
loop_
_entity_poly.entity_id
_entity_poly.type
_entity_poly.pdbx_seq_one_letter_code
_entity_poly.pdbx_strand_id
1 'polypeptide(L)'
;MTLDDKISHAAERKAFETLLDNLIKKGQTQDASQVASDLIAMVQRLHGDVWSEKSFQTLRMIANDPNGKWVHYAQRLLRDNDPYILKTFLTNAVYEGGIRGYHVAQETAAKYDINVPWLILMDPTSACNMHCTGCWAAEYGHKQSLTFEEMDKTLTEAKALGTHACLFTGGEPLMRKKDIIRLCEKHRDIAFHAFTNGTLIDDEFCKEMLRVGNFFVSVSIEGFEEANDGRRGDGHFQRAFAAMDRMRSYRIPFGVSICYTSRNYQVVTSDEFLDLLISKGCVFAWYFHYMPVGQNADTSLLLTPEQRIYMKNRVREIRGVTGGKELYCIDFQNDGEFTGGCVAGGRIYCHINAAGDVEPCVFIHYSSANIKEQSFLECLQQPLFKLYRKGQPFNDNHLRPCPMLENPELLPKMVAESGAHSTDLEAPETAEHLCEKCKDYAACWKSTAEALWQAEHPEQA
;
A
#
# COMPACT_ATOMS: atom_id res chain seq x y z
N MET A 1 -5.90 -23.91 15.52
CA MET A 1 -5.52 -23.18 16.74
C MET A 1 -6.21 -23.83 17.92
N THR A 2 -5.46 -24.35 18.86
CA THR A 2 -5.97 -24.98 20.08
C THR A 2 -6.59 -23.94 21.03
N LEU A 3 -7.24 -24.37 22.14
CA LEU A 3 -7.76 -23.44 23.13
C LEU A 3 -6.60 -22.70 23.85
N ASP A 4 -5.49 -23.42 24.12
CA ASP A 4 -4.30 -22.84 24.74
C ASP A 4 -3.65 -21.78 23.86
N ASP A 5 -3.56 -22.02 22.52
CA ASP A 5 -3.09 -21.01 21.56
C ASP A 5 -3.94 -19.74 21.57
N LYS A 6 -5.27 -19.88 21.69
CA LYS A 6 -6.18 -18.73 21.74
C LYS A 6 -6.02 -17.92 23.01
N ILE A 7 -5.81 -18.59 24.15
CA ILE A 7 -5.59 -17.94 25.45
C ILE A 7 -4.23 -17.20 25.43
N SER A 8 -3.17 -17.83 24.95
CA SER A 8 -1.85 -17.22 24.82
C SER A 8 -1.92 -15.99 23.90
N HIS A 9 -2.51 -16.11 22.73
CA HIS A 9 -2.69 -15.00 21.79
C HIS A 9 -3.45 -13.81 22.41
N ALA A 10 -4.55 -14.07 23.10
CA ALA A 10 -5.32 -13.00 23.75
C ALA A 10 -4.50 -12.28 24.84
N ALA A 11 -3.70 -13.02 25.61
CA ALA A 11 -2.83 -12.46 26.63
C ALA A 11 -1.69 -11.62 26.06
N GLU A 12 -1.01 -12.12 25.01
CA GLU A 12 0.06 -11.42 24.31
C GLU A 12 -0.44 -10.14 23.64
N ARG A 13 -1.58 -10.22 22.91
CA ARG A 13 -2.24 -9.06 22.32
C ARG A 13 -2.55 -8.01 23.39
N LYS A 14 -3.12 -8.42 24.53
CA LYS A 14 -3.46 -7.51 25.62
C LYS A 14 -2.22 -6.86 26.24
N ALA A 15 -1.12 -7.60 26.37
CA ALA A 15 0.14 -7.08 26.83
C ALA A 15 0.70 -6.02 25.86
N PHE A 16 0.67 -6.29 24.55
CA PHE A 16 1.09 -5.36 23.52
C PHE A 16 0.21 -4.08 23.51
N GLU A 17 -1.10 -4.22 23.57
CA GLU A 17 -2.04 -3.08 23.68
C GLU A 17 -1.77 -2.22 24.93
N THR A 18 -1.48 -2.85 26.07
CA THR A 18 -1.18 -2.13 27.32
C THR A 18 0.12 -1.35 27.22
N LEU A 19 1.13 -1.93 26.58
CA LEU A 19 2.39 -1.24 26.30
C LEU A 19 2.18 -0.04 25.36
N LEU A 20 1.42 -0.21 24.29
CA LEU A 20 1.09 0.89 23.38
C LEU A 20 0.29 2.00 24.08
N ASP A 21 -0.70 1.67 24.90
CA ASP A 21 -1.44 2.66 25.68
C ASP A 21 -0.51 3.51 26.55
N ASN A 22 0.47 2.88 27.21
CA ASN A 22 1.44 3.58 28.04
C ASN A 22 2.36 4.48 27.19
N LEU A 23 2.84 3.98 26.04
CA LEU A 23 3.71 4.74 25.14
C LEU A 23 2.97 5.94 24.52
N ILE A 24 1.74 5.74 24.05
CA ILE A 24 0.93 6.83 23.48
C ILE A 24 0.65 7.91 24.54
N LYS A 25 0.26 7.53 25.75
CA LYS A 25 0.05 8.48 26.86
C LYS A 25 1.33 9.25 27.23
N LYS A 26 2.47 8.56 27.32
CA LYS A 26 3.76 9.20 27.55
C LYS A 26 4.12 10.17 26.43
N GLY A 27 3.94 9.77 25.16
CA GLY A 27 4.26 10.60 23.99
C GLY A 27 3.40 11.87 23.87
N GLN A 28 2.24 11.92 24.53
CA GLN A 28 1.42 13.13 24.61
C GLN A 28 1.92 14.14 25.64
N THR A 29 2.70 13.70 26.63
CA THR A 29 3.08 14.50 27.81
C THR A 29 4.58 14.57 28.07
N GLN A 30 5.39 13.73 27.44
CA GLN A 30 6.82 13.58 27.68
C GLN A 30 7.62 13.72 26.37
N ASP A 31 8.94 13.64 26.50
CA ASP A 31 9.87 13.65 25.36
C ASP A 31 9.61 12.44 24.42
N ALA A 32 9.25 12.73 23.20
CA ALA A 32 8.99 11.70 22.19
C ALA A 32 10.22 10.88 21.81
N SER A 33 11.43 11.40 22.01
CA SER A 33 12.69 10.68 21.83
C SER A 33 12.78 9.49 22.79
N GLN A 34 12.48 9.72 24.07
CA GLN A 34 12.45 8.65 25.06
C GLN A 34 11.36 7.61 24.75
N VAL A 35 10.17 8.07 24.33
CA VAL A 35 9.06 7.18 23.95
C VAL A 35 9.41 6.33 22.72
N ALA A 36 10.05 6.92 21.72
CA ALA A 36 10.54 6.19 20.55
C ALA A 36 11.60 5.14 20.92
N SER A 37 12.55 5.51 21.78
CA SER A 37 13.58 4.60 22.27
C SER A 37 12.98 3.42 23.06
N ASP A 38 12.00 3.67 23.92
CA ASP A 38 11.28 2.65 24.68
C ASP A 38 10.53 1.68 23.73
N LEU A 39 9.88 2.22 22.67
CA LEU A 39 9.18 1.41 21.66
C LEU A 39 10.15 0.52 20.88
N ILE A 40 11.28 1.08 20.42
CA ILE A 40 12.30 0.33 19.68
C ILE A 40 12.86 -0.80 20.55
N ALA A 41 13.20 -0.52 21.82
CA ALA A 41 13.70 -1.53 22.74
C ALA A 41 12.67 -2.64 22.98
N MET A 42 11.39 -2.29 23.07
CA MET A 42 10.30 -3.24 23.20
C MET A 42 10.18 -4.15 21.99
N VAL A 43 10.12 -3.58 20.79
CA VAL A 43 10.01 -4.36 19.54
C VAL A 43 11.22 -5.27 19.36
N GLN A 44 12.42 -4.79 19.63
CA GLN A 44 13.63 -5.60 19.54
C GLN A 44 13.64 -6.76 20.55
N ARG A 45 13.18 -6.53 21.79
CA ARG A 45 13.11 -7.57 22.83
C ARG A 45 12.09 -8.67 22.51
N LEU A 46 10.96 -8.28 21.92
CA LEU A 46 9.87 -9.22 21.62
C LEU A 46 10.04 -9.92 20.28
N HIS A 47 10.66 -9.26 19.30
CA HIS A 47 10.65 -9.69 17.90
C HIS A 47 11.93 -9.29 17.15
N GLY A 48 13.08 -9.41 17.81
CA GLY A 48 14.39 -9.10 17.19
C GLY A 48 14.78 -10.00 16.02
N ASP A 49 14.05 -11.09 15.82
CA ASP A 49 14.19 -12.03 14.70
C ASP A 49 13.51 -11.57 13.40
N VAL A 50 12.55 -10.64 13.49
CA VAL A 50 11.78 -10.15 12.31
C VAL A 50 12.53 -9.05 11.56
N TRP A 51 13.31 -8.21 12.26
CA TRP A 51 14.03 -7.08 11.68
C TRP A 51 15.54 -7.22 11.86
N SER A 52 16.28 -6.73 10.85
CA SER A 52 17.74 -6.76 10.93
C SER A 52 18.30 -5.84 12.01
N GLU A 53 19.45 -6.17 12.58
CA GLU A 53 20.13 -5.30 13.55
C GLU A 53 20.46 -3.92 12.94
N LYS A 54 20.75 -3.86 11.62
CA LYS A 54 20.95 -2.60 10.89
C LYS A 54 19.70 -1.71 10.95
N SER A 55 18.51 -2.31 10.82
CA SER A 55 17.23 -1.58 10.95
C SER A 55 17.06 -1.02 12.35
N PHE A 56 17.35 -1.80 13.39
CA PHE A 56 17.27 -1.32 14.79
C PHE A 56 18.29 -0.23 15.08
N GLN A 57 19.51 -0.31 14.54
CA GLN A 57 20.53 0.73 14.68
C GLN A 57 20.06 2.05 14.06
N THR A 58 19.47 2.01 12.86
CA THR A 58 18.90 3.19 12.21
C THR A 58 17.77 3.81 13.04
N LEU A 59 16.85 2.98 13.54
CA LEU A 59 15.75 3.46 14.40
C LEU A 59 16.26 4.10 15.70
N ARG A 60 17.27 3.50 16.34
CA ARG A 60 17.90 4.10 17.54
C ARG A 60 18.59 5.43 17.23
N MET A 61 19.28 5.53 16.09
CA MET A 61 19.91 6.78 15.67
C MET A 61 18.85 7.89 15.52
N ILE A 62 17.71 7.57 14.88
CA ILE A 62 16.57 8.47 14.73
C ILE A 62 16.00 8.88 16.11
N ALA A 63 15.76 7.92 16.99
CA ALA A 63 15.16 8.19 18.29
C ALA A 63 16.08 9.00 19.23
N ASN A 64 17.39 8.90 19.07
CA ASN A 64 18.39 9.62 19.89
C ASN A 64 18.65 11.06 19.43
N ASP A 65 17.98 11.54 18.37
CA ASP A 65 18.03 12.94 17.95
C ASP A 65 16.73 13.66 18.33
N PRO A 66 16.65 14.30 19.51
CA PRO A 66 15.43 14.94 20.00
C PRO A 66 14.95 16.11 19.14
N ASN A 67 15.86 16.71 18.35
CA ASN A 67 15.55 17.77 17.40
C ASN A 67 15.38 17.24 15.97
N GLY A 68 15.47 15.94 15.79
CA GLY A 68 15.33 15.30 14.48
C GLY A 68 13.90 15.33 13.96
N LYS A 69 13.75 15.46 12.64
CA LYS A 69 12.42 15.52 12.02
C LYS A 69 11.52 14.32 12.34
N TRP A 70 12.10 13.14 12.51
CA TRP A 70 11.32 11.92 12.82
C TRP A 70 10.80 11.89 14.24
N VAL A 71 11.52 12.51 15.19
CA VAL A 71 11.02 12.72 16.55
C VAL A 71 9.88 13.75 16.53
N HIS A 72 10.04 14.85 15.79
CA HIS A 72 8.95 15.83 15.57
C HIS A 72 7.74 15.19 14.85
N TYR A 73 7.97 14.36 13.83
CA TYR A 73 6.92 13.59 13.17
C TYR A 73 6.17 12.69 14.15
N ALA A 74 6.89 11.93 15.00
CA ALA A 74 6.28 11.08 16.02
C ALA A 74 5.49 11.89 17.04
N GLN A 75 6.01 13.04 17.49
CA GLN A 75 5.28 13.96 18.38
C GLN A 75 3.98 14.45 17.73
N ARG A 76 4.05 14.89 16.47
CA ARG A 76 2.88 15.34 15.72
C ARG A 76 1.87 14.21 15.57
N LEU A 77 2.31 13.00 15.21
CA LEU A 77 1.45 11.83 15.10
C LEU A 77 0.69 11.52 16.39
N LEU A 78 1.39 11.51 17.52
CA LEU A 78 0.82 11.18 18.82
C LEU A 78 -0.06 12.31 19.40
N ARG A 79 0.29 13.59 19.16
CA ARG A 79 -0.45 14.75 19.65
C ARG A 79 -1.73 15.02 18.88
N ASP A 80 -1.65 14.94 17.53
CA ASP A 80 -2.70 15.45 16.65
C ASP A 80 -3.75 14.40 16.28
N ASN A 81 -3.46 13.11 16.53
CA ASN A 81 -4.36 12.03 16.17
C ASN A 81 -5.01 11.34 17.39
N ASP A 82 -6.12 10.65 17.13
CA ASP A 82 -6.86 9.92 18.15
C ASP A 82 -6.05 8.72 18.67
N PRO A 83 -5.83 8.59 19.98
CA PRO A 83 -5.02 7.52 20.56
C PRO A 83 -5.60 6.13 20.38
N TYR A 84 -6.93 5.98 20.29
CA TYR A 84 -7.57 4.69 20.08
C TYR A 84 -7.32 4.16 18.66
N ILE A 85 -7.43 5.04 17.64
CA ILE A 85 -7.09 4.66 16.25
C ILE A 85 -5.62 4.28 16.15
N LEU A 86 -4.70 5.10 16.69
CA LEU A 86 -3.27 4.80 16.66
C LEU A 86 -2.96 3.46 17.31
N LYS A 87 -3.49 3.21 18.49
CA LYS A 87 -3.31 1.93 19.19
C LYS A 87 -3.85 0.76 18.37
N THR A 88 -5.08 0.86 17.92
CA THR A 88 -5.74 -0.24 17.20
C THR A 88 -5.01 -0.54 15.90
N PHE A 89 -4.62 0.49 15.15
CA PHE A 89 -3.85 0.33 13.92
C PHE A 89 -2.49 -0.35 14.18
N LEU A 90 -1.72 0.15 15.14
CA LEU A 90 -0.41 -0.43 15.48
C LEU A 90 -0.54 -1.86 16.01
N THR A 91 -1.58 -2.16 16.81
CA THR A 91 -1.83 -3.53 17.26
C THR A 91 -2.10 -4.45 16.06
N ASN A 92 -2.97 -4.04 15.15
CA ASN A 92 -3.35 -4.89 14.02
C ASN A 92 -2.25 -4.99 12.95
N ALA A 93 -1.63 -3.87 12.56
CA ALA A 93 -0.61 -3.87 11.51
C ALA A 93 0.72 -4.48 12.00
N VAL A 94 1.15 -4.14 13.24
CA VAL A 94 2.45 -4.58 13.75
C VAL A 94 2.33 -5.94 14.44
N TYR A 95 1.47 -6.07 15.45
CA TYR A 95 1.39 -7.32 16.22
C TYR A 95 0.68 -8.43 15.42
N GLU A 96 -0.57 -8.21 14.96
CA GLU A 96 -1.30 -9.26 14.25
C GLU A 96 -0.71 -9.56 12.87
N GLY A 97 -0.42 -8.55 12.06
CA GLY A 97 0.06 -8.74 10.69
C GLY A 97 1.58 -8.91 10.59
N GLY A 98 2.35 -8.05 11.26
CA GLY A 98 3.81 -7.99 11.11
C GLY A 98 4.58 -9.01 11.97
N ILE A 99 3.99 -9.50 13.05
CA ILE A 99 4.64 -10.41 14.00
C ILE A 99 3.98 -11.78 13.92
N ARG A 100 2.80 -11.90 14.50
CA ARG A 100 2.10 -13.18 14.58
C ARG A 100 1.70 -13.71 13.20
N GLY A 101 1.08 -12.87 12.39
CA GLY A 101 0.64 -13.22 11.04
C GLY A 101 1.82 -13.59 10.13
N TYR A 102 2.97 -12.92 10.30
CA TYR A 102 4.19 -13.25 9.57
C TYR A 102 4.62 -14.71 9.81
N HIS A 103 4.67 -15.19 11.07
CA HIS A 103 5.03 -16.58 11.35
C HIS A 103 4.04 -17.57 10.76
N VAL A 104 2.73 -17.31 10.92
CA VAL A 104 1.67 -18.15 10.30
C VAL A 104 1.79 -18.17 8.78
N ALA A 105 2.08 -17.02 8.16
CA ALA A 105 2.26 -16.92 6.71
C ALA A 105 3.49 -17.69 6.23
N GLN A 106 4.62 -17.67 6.96
CA GLN A 106 5.80 -18.45 6.62
C GLN A 106 5.55 -19.96 6.70
N GLU A 107 4.89 -20.44 7.77
CA GLU A 107 4.50 -21.85 7.92
C GLU A 107 3.55 -22.28 6.79
N THR A 108 2.56 -21.44 6.47
CA THR A 108 1.60 -21.69 5.39
C THR A 108 2.30 -21.73 4.03
N ALA A 109 3.19 -20.77 3.77
CA ALA A 109 3.96 -20.69 2.53
C ALA A 109 4.84 -21.93 2.32
N ALA A 110 5.51 -22.40 3.38
CA ALA A 110 6.31 -23.62 3.33
C ALA A 110 5.45 -24.88 3.11
N LYS A 111 4.30 -24.96 3.78
CA LYS A 111 3.41 -26.12 3.71
C LYS A 111 2.77 -26.33 2.33
N TYR A 112 2.39 -25.23 1.66
CA TYR A 112 1.63 -25.29 0.41
C TYR A 112 2.44 -24.86 -0.82
N ASP A 113 3.70 -24.50 -0.63
CA ASP A 113 4.61 -23.95 -1.67
C ASP A 113 4.01 -22.76 -2.42
N ILE A 114 3.54 -21.78 -1.67
CA ILE A 114 2.89 -20.55 -2.17
C ILE A 114 3.52 -19.30 -1.57
N ASN A 115 3.23 -18.16 -2.16
CA ASN A 115 3.35 -16.87 -1.49
C ASN A 115 2.08 -16.62 -0.67
N VAL A 116 2.21 -16.09 0.56
CA VAL A 116 1.08 -15.64 1.39
C VAL A 116 1.20 -14.13 1.55
N PRO A 117 0.23 -13.35 1.05
CA PRO A 117 0.33 -11.89 1.08
C PRO A 117 0.20 -11.35 2.50
N TRP A 118 1.00 -10.35 2.84
CA TRP A 118 0.81 -9.56 4.05
C TRP A 118 -0.43 -8.67 3.96
N LEU A 119 -0.75 -8.19 2.74
CA LEU A 119 -1.83 -7.26 2.43
C LEU A 119 -2.67 -7.78 1.26
N ILE A 120 -3.98 -7.72 1.38
CA ILE A 120 -4.90 -7.90 0.26
C ILE A 120 -5.37 -6.53 -0.21
N LEU A 121 -5.18 -6.20 -1.50
CA LEU A 121 -5.97 -5.16 -2.16
C LEU A 121 -7.30 -5.75 -2.58
N MET A 122 -8.40 -5.07 -2.29
CA MET A 122 -9.74 -5.57 -2.61
C MET A 122 -10.62 -4.43 -3.14
N ASP A 123 -11.30 -4.70 -4.25
CA ASP A 123 -12.28 -3.78 -4.85
C ASP A 123 -13.69 -4.15 -4.38
N PRO A 124 -14.27 -3.45 -3.40
CA PRO A 124 -15.66 -3.71 -2.99
C PRO A 124 -16.65 -3.48 -4.13
N THR A 125 -16.29 -2.60 -5.06
CA THR A 125 -17.08 -2.25 -6.25
C THR A 125 -16.20 -1.63 -7.33
N SER A 126 -16.54 -1.86 -8.59
CA SER A 126 -15.97 -1.13 -9.72
C SER A 126 -16.68 0.21 -10.00
N ALA A 127 -17.84 0.45 -9.36
CA ALA A 127 -18.55 1.72 -9.49
C ALA A 127 -17.74 2.88 -8.89
N CYS A 128 -17.71 4.00 -9.61
CA CYS A 128 -17.08 5.23 -9.17
C CYS A 128 -17.97 6.43 -9.47
N ASN A 129 -17.91 7.45 -8.61
CA ASN A 129 -18.60 8.72 -8.81
C ASN A 129 -17.72 9.76 -9.55
N MET A 130 -16.59 9.33 -10.12
CA MET A 130 -15.66 10.16 -10.88
C MET A 130 -15.17 9.42 -12.14
N HIS A 131 -14.59 10.18 -13.09
CA HIS A 131 -14.04 9.68 -14.36
C HIS A 131 -12.66 10.31 -14.58
N CYS A 132 -11.66 9.80 -13.85
CA CYS A 132 -10.30 10.36 -13.89
C CYS A 132 -9.56 9.94 -15.16
N THR A 133 -8.81 10.85 -15.79
CA THR A 133 -7.95 10.55 -16.93
C THR A 133 -6.87 9.53 -16.56
N GLY A 134 -6.75 8.45 -17.34
CA GLY A 134 -5.75 7.40 -17.11
C GLY A 134 -6.00 6.62 -15.81
N CYS A 135 -7.27 6.36 -15.48
CA CYS A 135 -7.64 5.52 -14.35
C CYS A 135 -7.37 4.05 -14.68
N TRP A 136 -6.55 3.37 -13.90
CA TRP A 136 -6.21 1.96 -14.10
C TRP A 136 -7.43 1.02 -13.95
N ALA A 137 -8.46 1.43 -13.18
CA ALA A 137 -9.65 0.64 -12.93
C ALA A 137 -10.76 0.86 -13.97
N ALA A 138 -10.54 1.70 -15.00
CA ALA A 138 -11.59 2.04 -15.96
C ALA A 138 -12.06 0.83 -16.78
N GLU A 139 -11.14 -0.09 -17.08
CA GLU A 139 -11.38 -1.25 -17.95
C GLU A 139 -12.22 -2.36 -17.27
N TYR A 140 -12.39 -2.32 -15.96
CA TYR A 140 -13.31 -3.24 -15.25
C TYR A 140 -14.81 -2.87 -15.45
N GLY A 141 -15.09 -1.71 -16.06
CA GLY A 141 -16.44 -1.18 -16.10
C GLY A 141 -16.95 -0.71 -14.73
N HIS A 142 -18.23 -0.37 -14.63
CA HIS A 142 -18.77 0.28 -13.41
C HIS A 142 -19.92 -0.50 -12.75
N LYS A 143 -20.06 -1.80 -13.05
CA LYS A 143 -21.25 -2.59 -12.68
C LYS A 143 -20.98 -3.75 -11.72
N GLN A 144 -19.71 -4.04 -11.45
CA GLN A 144 -19.33 -5.17 -10.60
C GLN A 144 -19.26 -4.75 -9.13
N SER A 145 -19.61 -5.66 -8.25
CA SER A 145 -19.47 -5.49 -6.81
C SER A 145 -19.36 -6.86 -6.13
N LEU A 146 -18.52 -6.92 -5.12
CA LEU A 146 -18.49 -8.04 -4.17
C LEU A 146 -19.63 -7.87 -3.17
N THR A 147 -20.25 -8.97 -2.78
CA THR A 147 -21.18 -9.00 -1.65
C THR A 147 -20.40 -8.86 -0.33
N PHE A 148 -21.10 -8.47 0.73
CA PHE A 148 -20.52 -8.47 2.07
C PHE A 148 -20.01 -9.86 2.46
N GLU A 149 -20.76 -10.89 2.14
CA GLU A 149 -20.47 -12.30 2.45
C GLU A 149 -19.22 -12.79 1.72
N GLU A 150 -19.01 -12.42 0.46
CA GLU A 150 -17.79 -12.74 -0.30
C GLU A 150 -16.55 -12.08 0.29
N MET A 151 -16.64 -10.80 0.64
CA MET A 151 -15.56 -10.08 1.29
C MET A 151 -15.23 -10.65 2.68
N ASP A 152 -16.27 -10.94 3.48
CA ASP A 152 -16.15 -11.51 4.82
C ASP A 152 -15.53 -12.92 4.82
N LYS A 153 -15.98 -13.80 3.89
CA LYS A 153 -15.39 -15.13 3.68
C LYS A 153 -13.91 -15.01 3.37
N THR A 154 -13.57 -14.17 2.39
CA THR A 154 -12.18 -13.97 1.96
C THR A 154 -11.28 -13.48 3.09
N LEU A 155 -11.72 -12.48 3.86
CA LEU A 155 -10.96 -11.97 5.01
C LEU A 155 -10.83 -13.02 6.13
N THR A 156 -11.85 -13.84 6.35
CA THR A 156 -11.80 -14.94 7.32
C THR A 156 -10.77 -15.99 6.91
N GLU A 157 -10.76 -16.40 5.65
CA GLU A 157 -9.80 -17.36 5.10
C GLU A 157 -8.38 -16.78 5.10
N ALA A 158 -8.20 -15.51 4.71
CA ALA A 158 -6.93 -14.83 4.68
C ALA A 158 -6.26 -14.75 6.07
N LYS A 159 -7.03 -14.44 7.11
CA LYS A 159 -6.52 -14.46 8.50
C LYS A 159 -6.01 -15.83 8.93
N ALA A 160 -6.69 -16.89 8.50
CA ALA A 160 -6.24 -18.25 8.80
C ALA A 160 -4.89 -18.59 8.14
N LEU A 161 -4.53 -17.88 7.08
CA LEU A 161 -3.23 -17.99 6.39
C LEU A 161 -2.15 -17.02 6.92
N GLY A 162 -2.52 -16.08 7.80
CA GLY A 162 -1.60 -15.10 8.40
C GLY A 162 -1.74 -13.68 7.89
N THR A 163 -2.70 -13.38 7.00
CA THR A 163 -2.94 -12.04 6.45
C THR A 163 -3.87 -11.23 7.36
N HIS A 164 -3.37 -10.12 7.92
CA HIS A 164 -4.12 -9.24 8.83
C HIS A 164 -4.17 -7.77 8.35
N ALA A 165 -4.00 -7.54 7.05
CA ALA A 165 -4.13 -6.23 6.45
C ALA A 165 -5.00 -6.31 5.19
N CYS A 166 -5.89 -5.33 5.00
CA CYS A 166 -6.72 -5.20 3.81
C CYS A 166 -6.80 -3.74 3.39
N LEU A 167 -6.53 -3.48 2.10
CA LEU A 167 -6.63 -2.15 1.50
C LEU A 167 -7.73 -2.18 0.45
N PHE A 168 -8.74 -1.35 0.62
CA PHE A 168 -9.82 -1.19 -0.34
C PHE A 168 -9.44 -0.20 -1.43
N THR A 169 -9.73 -0.57 -2.68
CA THR A 169 -9.55 0.23 -3.88
C THR A 169 -10.69 -0.03 -4.87
N GLY A 170 -10.47 -0.08 -6.17
CA GLY A 170 -11.49 -0.34 -7.17
C GLY A 170 -11.95 0.92 -7.90
N GLY A 171 -13.25 1.10 -8.06
CA GLY A 171 -13.84 2.36 -8.45
C GLY A 171 -13.67 3.37 -7.31
N GLU A 172 -14.76 3.70 -6.60
CA GLU A 172 -14.65 4.44 -5.32
C GLU A 172 -15.12 3.52 -4.19
N PRO A 173 -14.22 3.04 -3.32
CA PRO A 173 -14.58 2.07 -2.28
C PRO A 173 -15.60 2.62 -1.28
N LEU A 174 -15.60 3.93 -1.02
CA LEU A 174 -16.55 4.54 -0.09
C LEU A 174 -17.99 4.60 -0.61
N MET A 175 -18.27 4.23 -1.86
CA MET A 175 -19.64 3.92 -2.30
C MET A 175 -20.21 2.71 -1.52
N ARG A 176 -19.32 1.87 -0.97
CA ARG A 176 -19.64 0.71 -0.11
C ARG A 176 -19.26 0.95 1.37
N LYS A 177 -19.17 2.23 1.82
CA LYS A 177 -18.70 2.58 3.17
C LYS A 177 -19.45 1.87 4.30
N LYS A 178 -20.74 1.55 4.12
CA LYS A 178 -21.51 0.79 5.13
C LYS A 178 -21.01 -0.65 5.29
N ASP A 179 -20.72 -1.33 4.20
CA ASP A 179 -20.18 -2.70 4.24
C ASP A 179 -18.74 -2.70 4.76
N ILE A 180 -17.93 -1.72 4.36
CA ILE A 180 -16.57 -1.55 4.90
C ILE A 180 -16.60 -1.39 6.42
N ILE A 181 -17.45 -0.54 6.97
CA ILE A 181 -17.59 -0.39 8.43
C ILE A 181 -18.05 -1.71 9.10
N ARG A 182 -19.00 -2.44 8.50
CA ARG A 182 -19.41 -3.76 9.01
C ARG A 182 -18.26 -4.77 9.01
N LEU A 183 -17.40 -4.76 7.97
CA LEU A 183 -16.18 -5.60 7.95
C LEU A 183 -15.21 -5.20 9.05
N CYS A 184 -14.99 -3.90 9.27
CA CYS A 184 -14.15 -3.40 10.35
C CYS A 184 -14.65 -3.83 11.74
N GLU A 185 -15.97 -3.84 11.94
CA GLU A 185 -16.60 -4.34 13.17
C GLU A 185 -16.39 -5.83 13.39
N LYS A 186 -16.53 -6.61 12.32
CA LYS A 186 -16.42 -8.06 12.38
C LYS A 186 -14.97 -8.55 12.50
N HIS A 187 -14.05 -7.88 11.82
CA HIS A 187 -12.64 -8.23 11.78
C HIS A 187 -11.78 -7.21 12.55
N ARG A 188 -11.96 -7.18 13.88
CA ARG A 188 -11.27 -6.25 14.80
C ARG A 188 -9.76 -6.42 14.84
N ASP A 189 -9.25 -7.53 14.34
CA ASP A 189 -7.85 -7.93 14.26
C ASP A 189 -7.21 -7.69 12.87
N ILE A 190 -7.93 -7.03 11.96
CA ILE A 190 -7.41 -6.59 10.66
C ILE A 190 -7.16 -5.08 10.68
N ALA A 191 -6.03 -4.64 10.13
CA ALA A 191 -5.77 -3.26 9.77
C ALA A 191 -6.39 -2.96 8.40
N PHE A 192 -7.40 -2.11 8.36
CA PHE A 192 -8.07 -1.70 7.13
C PHE A 192 -7.58 -0.34 6.66
N HIS A 193 -7.43 -0.21 5.36
CA HIS A 193 -7.09 1.03 4.68
C HIS A 193 -7.95 1.20 3.42
N ALA A 194 -8.10 2.41 2.89
CA ALA A 194 -8.68 2.62 1.56
C ALA A 194 -7.97 3.74 0.80
N PHE A 195 -7.80 3.55 -0.50
CA PHE A 195 -7.57 4.66 -1.42
C PHE A 195 -8.92 5.21 -1.84
N THR A 196 -9.14 6.51 -1.65
CA THR A 196 -10.41 7.16 -1.95
C THR A 196 -10.22 8.50 -2.60
N ASN A 197 -11.17 8.91 -3.44
CA ASN A 197 -11.20 10.28 -3.96
C ASN A 197 -11.62 11.31 -2.89
N GLY A 198 -12.03 10.86 -1.70
CA GLY A 198 -12.36 11.70 -0.55
C GLY A 198 -13.75 12.34 -0.59
N THR A 199 -14.43 12.33 -1.72
CA THR A 199 -15.71 13.09 -1.89
C THR A 199 -16.86 12.56 -1.04
N LEU A 200 -16.76 11.32 -0.53
CA LEU A 200 -17.78 10.66 0.29
C LEU A 200 -17.45 10.64 1.79
N ILE A 201 -16.39 11.33 2.21
CA ILE A 201 -16.02 11.48 3.61
C ILE A 201 -16.86 12.60 4.22
N ASP A 202 -17.87 12.23 4.99
CA ASP A 202 -18.76 13.12 5.75
C ASP A 202 -18.53 12.97 7.26
N ASP A 203 -19.22 13.78 8.08
CA ASP A 203 -19.09 13.76 9.53
C ASP A 203 -19.59 12.44 10.15
N GLU A 204 -20.61 11.82 9.56
CA GLU A 204 -21.11 10.52 10.00
C GLU A 204 -20.05 9.44 9.80
N PHE A 205 -19.42 9.42 8.62
CA PHE A 205 -18.37 8.47 8.33
C PHE A 205 -17.12 8.68 9.21
N CYS A 206 -16.75 9.92 9.51
CA CYS A 206 -15.66 10.20 10.47
C CYS A 206 -15.98 9.63 11.86
N LYS A 207 -17.23 9.75 12.34
CA LYS A 207 -17.64 9.16 13.62
C LYS A 207 -17.56 7.63 13.58
N GLU A 208 -17.95 7.01 12.48
CA GLU A 208 -17.83 5.57 12.29
C GLU A 208 -16.36 5.10 12.26
N MET A 209 -15.47 5.84 11.59
CA MET A 209 -14.03 5.56 11.60
C MET A 209 -13.46 5.59 13.03
N LEU A 210 -13.84 6.60 13.82
CA LEU A 210 -13.46 6.68 15.25
C LEU A 210 -14.00 5.49 16.05
N ARG A 211 -15.25 5.11 15.81
CA ARG A 211 -15.92 4.02 16.53
C ARG A 211 -15.27 2.67 16.27
N VAL A 212 -14.93 2.36 15.02
CA VAL A 212 -14.30 1.09 14.67
C VAL A 212 -12.80 1.08 15.01
N GLY A 213 -12.09 2.17 14.79
CA GLY A 213 -10.71 2.38 15.19
C GLY A 213 -9.64 1.65 14.36
N ASN A 214 -10.03 0.71 13.52
CA ASN A 214 -9.13 -0.10 12.69
C ASN A 214 -9.18 0.25 11.20
N PHE A 215 -9.73 1.40 10.86
CA PHE A 215 -9.85 1.87 9.48
C PHE A 215 -9.33 3.30 9.33
N PHE A 216 -8.54 3.54 8.29
CA PHE A 216 -8.08 4.86 7.87
C PHE A 216 -7.97 4.94 6.35
N VAL A 217 -7.66 6.12 5.79
CA VAL A 217 -7.70 6.35 4.34
C VAL A 217 -6.47 7.10 3.84
N SER A 218 -6.20 6.94 2.55
CA SER A 218 -5.38 7.85 1.76
C SER A 218 -6.24 8.55 0.73
N VAL A 219 -6.26 9.87 0.80
CA VAL A 219 -7.00 10.71 -0.15
C VAL A 219 -6.18 10.86 -1.43
N SER A 220 -6.81 10.55 -2.55
CA SER A 220 -6.17 10.68 -3.86
C SER A 220 -6.03 12.13 -4.27
N ILE A 221 -4.81 12.57 -4.60
CA ILE A 221 -4.49 13.93 -5.02
C ILE A 221 -3.28 13.95 -5.96
N GLU A 222 -3.23 14.90 -6.92
CA GLU A 222 -2.24 14.88 -8.00
C GLU A 222 -1.39 16.17 -8.06
N GLY A 223 -1.35 16.95 -6.98
CA GLY A 223 -0.66 18.24 -6.90
C GLY A 223 -1.60 19.38 -6.54
N PHE A 224 -1.24 20.61 -6.89
CA PHE A 224 -2.13 21.77 -6.74
C PHE A 224 -3.35 21.68 -7.67
N GLU A 225 -4.30 22.60 -7.49
CA GLU A 225 -5.64 22.58 -8.10
C GLU A 225 -5.60 22.32 -9.61
N GLU A 226 -4.75 23.03 -10.35
CA GLU A 226 -4.65 22.88 -11.81
C GLU A 226 -4.23 21.44 -12.21
N ALA A 227 -3.18 20.90 -11.63
CA ALA A 227 -2.69 19.55 -11.92
C ALA A 227 -3.68 18.48 -11.44
N ASN A 228 -4.28 18.69 -10.28
CA ASN A 228 -5.25 17.77 -9.69
C ASN A 228 -6.53 17.71 -10.50
N ASP A 229 -7.14 18.87 -10.77
CA ASP A 229 -8.45 18.95 -11.44
C ASP A 229 -8.32 18.60 -12.92
N GLY A 230 -7.18 18.90 -13.54
CA GLY A 230 -6.86 18.45 -14.90
C GLY A 230 -6.89 16.93 -15.11
N ARG A 231 -6.63 16.14 -14.06
CA ARG A 231 -6.73 14.68 -14.11
C ARG A 231 -8.03 14.14 -13.55
N ARG A 232 -8.52 14.74 -12.44
CA ARG A 232 -9.64 14.18 -11.64
C ARG A 232 -10.98 14.87 -11.90
N GLY A 233 -10.98 15.98 -12.64
CA GLY A 233 -12.16 16.79 -12.92
C GLY A 233 -12.31 17.97 -11.97
N ASP A 234 -12.99 19.01 -12.47
CA ASP A 234 -13.13 20.30 -11.85
C ASP A 234 -13.66 20.25 -10.41
N GLY A 235 -13.02 21.02 -9.53
CA GLY A 235 -13.37 21.16 -8.13
C GLY A 235 -13.06 19.94 -7.27
N HIS A 236 -12.34 18.92 -7.79
CA HIS A 236 -11.94 17.80 -6.96
C HIS A 236 -10.93 18.23 -5.89
N PHE A 237 -9.98 19.11 -6.22
CA PHE A 237 -8.99 19.62 -5.26
C PHE A 237 -9.66 20.16 -4.00
N GLN A 238 -10.65 21.04 -4.16
CA GLN A 238 -11.36 21.63 -3.04
C GLN A 238 -12.12 20.58 -2.20
N ARG A 239 -12.74 19.60 -2.85
CA ARG A 239 -13.44 18.50 -2.16
C ARG A 239 -12.46 17.60 -1.37
N ALA A 240 -11.32 17.27 -1.94
CA ALA A 240 -10.28 16.47 -1.28
C ALA A 240 -9.72 17.19 -0.04
N PHE A 241 -9.44 18.49 -0.16
CA PHE A 241 -8.96 19.29 0.97
C PHE A 241 -10.01 19.48 2.05
N ALA A 242 -11.29 19.64 1.69
CA ALA A 242 -12.39 19.67 2.66
C ALA A 242 -12.51 18.33 3.43
N ALA A 243 -12.28 17.19 2.77
CA ALA A 243 -12.24 15.88 3.43
C ALA A 243 -11.05 15.76 4.40
N MET A 244 -9.87 16.26 4.02
CA MET A 244 -8.69 16.29 4.90
C MET A 244 -8.93 17.16 6.12
N ASP A 245 -9.46 18.38 5.95
CA ASP A 245 -9.81 19.30 7.05
C ASP A 245 -10.84 18.69 8.00
N ARG A 246 -11.82 17.96 7.45
CA ARG A 246 -12.81 17.23 8.25
C ARG A 246 -12.16 16.13 9.07
N MET A 247 -11.37 15.23 8.47
CA MET A 247 -10.68 14.17 9.21
C MET A 247 -9.76 14.74 10.29
N ARG A 248 -9.04 15.81 9.99
CA ARG A 248 -8.22 16.52 10.99
C ARG A 248 -9.05 17.03 12.17
N SER A 249 -10.24 17.60 11.94
CA SER A 249 -11.12 18.09 13.00
C SER A 249 -11.59 16.97 13.95
N TYR A 250 -11.70 15.74 13.44
CA TYR A 250 -11.98 14.52 14.20
C TYR A 250 -10.73 13.81 14.71
N ARG A 251 -9.53 14.37 14.49
CA ARG A 251 -8.24 13.75 14.86
C ARG A 251 -8.03 12.36 14.25
N ILE A 252 -8.55 12.11 13.08
CA ILE A 252 -8.37 10.87 12.33
C ILE A 252 -7.08 10.97 11.51
N PRO A 253 -6.09 10.05 11.69
CA PRO A 253 -4.91 10.01 10.85
C PRO A 253 -5.29 9.66 9.41
N PHE A 254 -4.67 10.32 8.44
CA PHE A 254 -4.87 10.02 7.03
C PHE A 254 -3.58 10.23 6.23
N GLY A 255 -3.52 9.57 5.10
CA GLY A 255 -2.48 9.76 4.10
C GLY A 255 -3.02 10.35 2.80
N VAL A 256 -2.13 10.44 1.82
CA VAL A 256 -2.47 10.74 0.43
C VAL A 256 -1.98 9.65 -0.50
N SER A 257 -2.67 9.46 -1.63
CA SER A 257 -2.27 8.61 -2.74
C SER A 257 -2.07 9.48 -3.97
N ILE A 258 -0.87 9.43 -4.54
CA ILE A 258 -0.42 10.32 -5.61
C ILE A 258 0.02 9.47 -6.79
N CYS A 259 -0.65 9.61 -7.92
CA CYS A 259 -0.17 9.07 -9.18
C CYS A 259 0.70 10.14 -9.88
N TYR A 260 2.02 9.91 -9.91
CA TYR A 260 2.90 10.82 -10.61
C TYR A 260 3.14 10.40 -12.07
N THR A 261 3.27 11.40 -12.92
CA THR A 261 3.41 11.29 -14.38
C THR A 261 4.54 12.19 -14.84
N SER A 262 4.90 12.11 -16.13
CA SER A 262 5.82 13.05 -16.77
C SER A 262 5.41 14.53 -16.63
N ARG A 263 4.14 14.81 -16.29
CA ARG A 263 3.59 16.17 -16.24
C ARG A 263 3.56 16.79 -14.83
N ASN A 264 3.44 15.97 -13.76
CA ASN A 264 3.24 16.49 -12.40
C ASN A 264 4.32 16.08 -11.39
N TYR A 265 5.34 15.30 -11.78
CA TYR A 265 6.34 14.72 -10.87
C TYR A 265 7.07 15.76 -10.01
N GLN A 266 7.35 16.95 -10.53
CA GLN A 266 7.98 18.03 -9.77
C GLN A 266 7.01 18.68 -8.79
N VAL A 267 5.77 18.92 -9.23
CA VAL A 267 4.74 19.57 -8.41
C VAL A 267 4.40 18.72 -7.17
N VAL A 268 4.19 17.42 -7.36
CA VAL A 268 3.78 16.51 -6.26
C VAL A 268 4.90 16.23 -5.26
N THR A 269 6.12 16.63 -5.55
CA THR A 269 7.28 16.51 -4.66
C THR A 269 7.89 17.85 -4.27
N SER A 270 7.28 18.97 -4.68
CA SER A 270 7.74 20.31 -4.30
C SER A 270 7.58 20.54 -2.80
N ASP A 271 8.47 21.36 -2.23
CA ASP A 271 8.42 21.69 -0.81
C ASP A 271 7.10 22.35 -0.42
N GLU A 272 6.58 23.23 -1.27
CA GLU A 272 5.34 23.95 -1.08
C GLU A 272 4.14 23.00 -1.01
N PHE A 273 4.10 21.99 -1.88
CA PHE A 273 3.02 21.00 -1.87
C PHE A 273 3.11 20.07 -0.66
N LEU A 274 4.32 19.64 -0.30
CA LEU A 274 4.54 18.80 0.89
C LEU A 274 4.19 19.56 2.18
N ASP A 275 4.59 20.84 2.29
CA ASP A 275 4.25 21.69 3.44
C ASP A 275 2.73 21.91 3.54
N LEU A 276 2.05 22.07 2.41
CA LEU A 276 0.59 22.14 2.37
C LEU A 276 -0.05 20.85 2.91
N LEU A 277 0.39 19.66 2.46
CA LEU A 277 -0.12 18.38 2.96
C LEU A 277 0.14 18.20 4.46
N ILE A 278 1.34 18.50 4.92
CA ILE A 278 1.70 18.44 6.35
C ILE A 278 0.83 19.40 7.17
N SER A 279 0.60 20.61 6.67
CA SER A 279 -0.25 21.63 7.33
C SER A 279 -1.69 21.16 7.48
N LYS A 280 -2.17 20.33 6.56
CA LYS A 280 -3.51 19.70 6.62
C LYS A 280 -3.58 18.51 7.58
N GLY A 281 -2.45 18.03 8.10
CA GLY A 281 -2.38 16.90 9.02
C GLY A 281 -2.06 15.56 8.36
N CYS A 282 -1.70 15.56 7.07
CA CYS A 282 -1.28 14.36 6.37
C CYS A 282 -0.08 13.70 7.08
N VAL A 283 -0.14 12.39 7.31
CA VAL A 283 0.92 11.65 8.01
C VAL A 283 1.77 10.80 7.07
N PHE A 284 1.28 10.41 5.89
CA PHE A 284 2.08 9.69 4.92
C PHE A 284 1.60 9.89 3.49
N ALA A 285 2.47 9.61 2.52
CA ALA A 285 2.18 9.70 1.10
C ALA A 285 2.59 8.41 0.37
N TRP A 286 1.67 7.85 -0.40
CA TRP A 286 1.92 6.83 -1.39
C TRP A 286 2.16 7.49 -2.74
N TYR A 287 3.34 7.26 -3.32
CA TYR A 287 3.67 7.66 -4.67
C TYR A 287 3.58 6.45 -5.59
N PHE A 288 2.78 6.55 -6.65
CA PHE A 288 2.64 5.55 -7.69
C PHE A 288 3.04 6.14 -9.03
N HIS A 289 3.96 5.49 -9.71
CA HIS A 289 4.24 5.79 -11.10
C HIS A 289 2.99 5.48 -11.94
N TYR A 290 2.68 6.34 -12.89
CA TYR A 290 1.62 6.06 -13.86
C TYR A 290 1.90 4.74 -14.58
N MET A 291 0.91 3.86 -14.66
CA MET A 291 0.97 2.58 -15.33
C MET A 291 0.05 2.61 -16.55
N PRO A 292 0.53 2.22 -17.75
CA PRO A 292 -0.22 2.33 -18.99
C PRO A 292 -1.20 1.15 -19.16
N VAL A 293 -2.13 1.00 -18.22
CA VAL A 293 -3.19 -0.02 -18.22
C VAL A 293 -4.35 0.45 -19.09
N GLY A 294 -4.94 -0.49 -19.84
CA GLY A 294 -6.02 -0.24 -20.79
C GLY A 294 -5.52 0.01 -22.23
N GLN A 295 -6.34 -0.38 -23.21
CA GLN A 295 -5.97 -0.37 -24.63
C GLN A 295 -5.51 1.00 -25.16
N ASN A 296 -6.12 2.07 -24.66
CA ASN A 296 -5.87 3.45 -25.09
C ASN A 296 -5.05 4.26 -24.10
N ALA A 297 -4.25 3.59 -23.25
CA ALA A 297 -3.43 4.28 -22.25
C ALA A 297 -2.41 5.22 -22.91
N ASP A 298 -2.35 6.46 -22.42
CA ASP A 298 -1.44 7.51 -22.91
C ASP A 298 -0.01 7.26 -22.40
N THR A 299 0.84 6.64 -23.21
CA THR A 299 2.24 6.36 -22.87
C THR A 299 3.10 7.62 -22.71
N SER A 300 2.65 8.79 -23.17
CA SER A 300 3.36 10.06 -22.93
C SER A 300 3.36 10.50 -21.47
N LEU A 301 2.52 9.89 -20.63
CA LEU A 301 2.49 10.10 -19.19
C LEU A 301 3.56 9.32 -18.42
N LEU A 302 4.23 8.35 -19.06
CA LEU A 302 5.38 7.66 -18.48
C LEU A 302 6.56 8.63 -18.29
N LEU A 303 7.36 8.40 -17.27
CA LEU A 303 8.52 9.24 -16.99
C LEU A 303 9.66 8.94 -17.96
N THR A 304 10.48 9.97 -18.27
CA THR A 304 11.81 9.74 -18.84
C THR A 304 12.76 9.17 -17.78
N PRO A 305 13.91 8.58 -18.18
CA PRO A 305 14.92 8.14 -17.22
C PRO A 305 15.35 9.23 -16.23
N GLU A 306 15.55 10.45 -16.69
CA GLU A 306 15.96 11.61 -15.86
C GLU A 306 14.87 11.97 -14.85
N GLN A 307 13.61 11.97 -15.27
CA GLN A 307 12.48 12.22 -14.39
C GLN A 307 12.34 11.12 -13.33
N ARG A 308 12.60 9.86 -13.70
CA ARG A 308 12.57 8.74 -12.77
C ARG A 308 13.72 8.80 -11.75
N ILE A 309 14.94 9.19 -12.18
CA ILE A 309 16.06 9.47 -11.27
C ILE A 309 15.67 10.56 -10.28
N TYR A 310 15.08 11.66 -10.78
CA TYR A 310 14.60 12.74 -9.93
C TYR A 310 13.64 12.23 -8.86
N MET A 311 12.60 11.48 -9.25
CA MET A 311 11.62 10.93 -8.31
C MET A 311 12.26 10.03 -7.25
N LYS A 312 13.10 9.06 -7.68
CA LYS A 312 13.87 8.18 -6.78
C LYS A 312 14.63 8.97 -5.73
N ASN A 313 15.42 9.97 -6.17
CA ASN A 313 16.26 10.75 -5.29
C ASN A 313 15.44 11.66 -4.38
N ARG A 314 14.41 12.32 -4.93
CA ARG A 314 13.57 13.25 -4.18
C ARG A 314 12.76 12.58 -3.09
N VAL A 315 12.13 11.43 -3.37
CA VAL A 315 11.38 10.68 -2.34
C VAL A 315 12.34 10.18 -1.24
N ARG A 316 13.54 9.73 -1.59
CA ARG A 316 14.57 9.34 -0.62
C ARG A 316 15.03 10.52 0.25
N GLU A 317 15.19 11.71 -0.34
CA GLU A 317 15.50 12.94 0.39
C GLU A 317 14.36 13.29 1.36
N ILE A 318 13.10 13.31 0.90
CA ILE A 318 11.93 13.64 1.72
C ILE A 318 11.89 12.73 2.97
N ARG A 319 12.09 11.44 2.83
CA ARG A 319 12.07 10.46 3.93
C ARG A 319 13.42 10.16 4.57
N GLY A 320 14.49 10.86 4.16
CA GLY A 320 15.84 10.67 4.70
C GLY A 320 15.90 10.85 6.21
N VAL A 321 16.97 10.35 6.84
CA VAL A 321 17.15 10.47 8.30
C VAL A 321 17.40 11.93 8.69
N THR A 322 18.19 12.63 7.90
CA THR A 322 18.53 14.05 8.08
C THR A 322 17.95 14.89 6.94
N GLY A 323 17.49 16.08 7.23
CA GLY A 323 16.83 16.95 6.24
C GLY A 323 15.45 16.45 5.82
N GLY A 324 14.94 16.92 4.68
CA GLY A 324 13.64 16.54 4.14
C GLY A 324 12.44 17.07 4.92
N LYS A 325 11.32 16.34 4.85
CA LYS A 325 10.03 16.78 5.43
C LYS A 325 9.53 15.80 6.51
N GLU A 326 8.69 16.28 7.43
CA GLU A 326 8.00 15.46 8.44
C GLU A 326 6.83 14.69 7.82
N LEU A 327 7.12 13.91 6.78
CA LEU A 327 6.16 13.10 6.04
C LEU A 327 6.79 11.77 5.66
N TYR A 328 6.15 10.66 6.03
CA TYR A 328 6.59 9.35 5.57
C TYR A 328 6.12 9.11 4.14
N CYS A 329 7.04 8.75 3.26
CA CYS A 329 6.75 8.53 1.84
C CYS A 329 7.15 7.12 1.40
N ILE A 330 6.31 6.51 0.57
CA ILE A 330 6.59 5.25 -0.14
C ILE A 330 6.50 5.54 -1.63
N ASP A 331 7.50 5.11 -2.40
CA ASP A 331 7.48 5.14 -3.87
C ASP A 331 7.37 3.70 -4.38
N PHE A 332 6.17 3.31 -4.76
CA PHE A 332 5.85 1.92 -5.06
C PHE A 332 6.75 1.30 -6.14
N GLN A 333 7.13 2.07 -7.17
CA GLN A 333 7.98 1.58 -8.26
C GLN A 333 9.47 1.71 -7.98
N ASN A 334 9.91 2.72 -7.23
CA ASN A 334 11.34 2.97 -7.00
C ASN A 334 11.86 2.36 -5.68
N ASP A 335 10.99 1.77 -4.86
CA ASP A 335 11.35 1.11 -3.61
C ASP A 335 11.66 -0.39 -3.75
N GLY A 336 11.78 -0.90 -4.98
CA GLY A 336 12.13 -2.30 -5.25
C GLY A 336 13.41 -2.76 -4.56
N GLU A 337 14.41 -1.88 -4.42
CA GLU A 337 15.64 -2.14 -3.68
C GLU A 337 15.39 -2.49 -2.21
N PHE A 338 14.47 -1.79 -1.54
CA PHE A 338 14.13 -2.03 -0.13
C PHE A 338 13.21 -3.23 0.08
N THR A 339 12.48 -3.62 -0.96
CA THR A 339 11.55 -4.75 -0.92
C THR A 339 12.13 -6.02 -1.55
N GLY A 340 13.34 -5.97 -2.10
CA GLY A 340 13.94 -7.11 -2.80
C GLY A 340 13.23 -7.44 -4.12
N GLY A 341 12.86 -6.41 -4.89
CA GLY A 341 12.20 -6.54 -6.19
C GLY A 341 10.67 -6.49 -6.12
N CYS A 342 10.00 -7.08 -7.12
CA CYS A 342 8.54 -7.06 -7.26
C CYS A 342 7.82 -7.66 -6.06
N VAL A 343 6.81 -6.97 -5.54
CA VAL A 343 6.03 -7.34 -4.34
C VAL A 343 4.70 -8.04 -4.66
N ALA A 344 4.34 -8.17 -5.92
CA ALA A 344 3.09 -8.73 -6.42
C ALA A 344 3.03 -10.27 -6.36
N GLY A 345 1.96 -10.87 -6.87
CA GLY A 345 1.79 -12.33 -6.92
C GLY A 345 1.76 -13.00 -5.54
N GLY A 346 1.20 -12.31 -4.56
CA GLY A 346 1.08 -12.79 -3.19
C GLY A 346 2.35 -12.68 -2.35
N ARG A 347 3.47 -12.14 -2.88
CA ARG A 347 4.72 -12.04 -2.11
C ARG A 347 4.59 -11.05 -0.94
N ILE A 348 4.06 -9.86 -1.17
CA ILE A 348 3.64 -8.91 -0.14
C ILE A 348 2.15 -8.62 -0.29
N TYR A 349 1.63 -8.56 -1.52
CA TYR A 349 0.22 -8.34 -1.78
C TYR A 349 -0.28 -9.08 -3.01
N CYS A 350 -1.60 -9.23 -3.08
CA CYS A 350 -2.36 -9.58 -4.27
C CYS A 350 -3.58 -8.66 -4.39
N HIS A 351 -4.21 -8.66 -5.55
CA HIS A 351 -5.40 -7.86 -5.83
C HIS A 351 -6.61 -8.78 -6.03
N ILE A 352 -7.76 -8.37 -5.53
CA ILE A 352 -9.07 -9.00 -5.75
C ILE A 352 -9.99 -7.95 -6.35
N ASN A 353 -10.32 -8.10 -7.62
CA ASN A 353 -11.18 -7.15 -8.31
C ASN A 353 -12.66 -7.27 -7.91
N ALA A 354 -13.50 -6.36 -8.34
CA ALA A 354 -14.92 -6.34 -7.99
C ALA A 354 -15.75 -7.49 -8.61
N ALA A 355 -15.21 -8.22 -9.58
CA ALA A 355 -15.78 -9.45 -10.12
C ALA A 355 -15.41 -10.69 -9.28
N GLY A 356 -14.40 -10.58 -8.40
CA GLY A 356 -13.91 -11.64 -7.53
C GLY A 356 -12.65 -12.33 -8.05
N ASP A 357 -12.08 -11.92 -9.18
CA ASP A 357 -10.85 -12.49 -9.71
C ASP A 357 -9.65 -12.10 -8.85
N VAL A 358 -8.75 -13.07 -8.62
CA VAL A 358 -7.54 -12.86 -7.82
C VAL A 358 -6.36 -12.66 -8.74
N GLU A 359 -5.88 -11.44 -8.79
CA GLU A 359 -4.85 -10.94 -9.69
C GLU A 359 -3.52 -10.77 -8.97
N PRO A 360 -2.38 -10.91 -9.66
CA PRO A 360 -1.08 -10.72 -9.04
C PRO A 360 -0.83 -9.27 -8.59
N CYS A 361 -1.36 -8.30 -9.32
CA CYS A 361 -1.09 -6.87 -9.12
C CYS A 361 -2.31 -6.06 -9.60
N VAL A 362 -2.56 -4.95 -8.94
CA VAL A 362 -3.61 -3.98 -9.30
C VAL A 362 -3.46 -3.38 -10.72
N PHE A 363 -2.28 -3.50 -11.32
CA PHE A 363 -1.98 -3.06 -12.68
C PHE A 363 -1.86 -4.22 -13.69
N ILE A 364 -2.09 -5.45 -13.26
CA ILE A 364 -1.94 -6.66 -14.09
C ILE A 364 -3.23 -7.46 -14.00
N HIS A 365 -4.11 -7.20 -14.93
CA HIS A 365 -5.50 -7.67 -14.98
C HIS A 365 -5.58 -9.04 -15.67
N TYR A 366 -4.92 -10.04 -15.06
CA TYR A 366 -4.94 -11.44 -15.52
C TYR A 366 -5.11 -12.38 -14.35
N SER A 367 -6.01 -13.35 -14.49
CA SER A 367 -6.28 -14.37 -13.47
C SER A 367 -6.80 -15.67 -14.09
N SER A 368 -6.70 -16.74 -13.33
CA SER A 368 -7.39 -18.02 -13.56
C SER A 368 -8.13 -18.50 -12.31
N ALA A 369 -8.31 -17.62 -11.31
CA ALA A 369 -8.91 -17.98 -10.02
C ALA A 369 -9.86 -16.88 -9.52
N ASN A 370 -11.00 -17.28 -8.96
CA ASN A 370 -12.04 -16.37 -8.48
C ASN A 370 -12.53 -16.79 -7.09
N ILE A 371 -12.62 -15.83 -6.14
CA ILE A 371 -13.04 -16.07 -4.74
C ILE A 371 -14.49 -16.53 -4.60
N LYS A 372 -15.31 -16.33 -5.62
CA LYS A 372 -16.71 -16.81 -5.65
C LYS A 372 -16.80 -18.31 -5.89
N GLU A 373 -15.80 -18.88 -6.54
CA GLU A 373 -15.75 -20.27 -6.96
C GLU A 373 -14.80 -21.11 -6.10
N GLN A 374 -13.77 -20.49 -5.53
CA GLN A 374 -12.66 -21.13 -4.84
C GLN A 374 -12.44 -20.54 -3.45
N SER A 375 -11.70 -21.24 -2.60
CA SER A 375 -11.18 -20.69 -1.36
C SER A 375 -10.00 -19.73 -1.67
N PHE A 376 -9.71 -18.82 -0.77
CA PHE A 376 -8.58 -17.90 -0.94
C PHE A 376 -7.24 -18.65 -1.04
N LEU A 377 -7.08 -19.76 -0.31
CA LEU A 377 -5.90 -20.63 -0.42
C LEU A 377 -5.77 -21.21 -1.84
N GLU A 378 -6.84 -21.74 -2.43
CA GLU A 378 -6.82 -22.26 -3.80
C GLU A 378 -6.50 -21.16 -4.82
N CYS A 379 -7.04 -19.95 -4.61
CA CYS A 379 -6.69 -18.80 -5.44
C CYS A 379 -5.19 -18.47 -5.40
N LEU A 380 -4.54 -18.54 -4.24
CA LEU A 380 -3.10 -18.34 -4.12
C LEU A 380 -2.27 -19.46 -4.78
N GLN A 381 -2.86 -20.62 -5.03
CA GLN A 381 -2.22 -21.76 -5.70
C GLN A 381 -2.37 -21.74 -7.23
N GLN A 382 -3.02 -20.72 -7.81
CA GLN A 382 -3.21 -20.61 -9.25
C GLN A 382 -1.88 -20.61 -10.01
N PRO A 383 -1.84 -21.11 -11.26
CA PRO A 383 -0.62 -21.25 -12.04
C PRO A 383 0.16 -19.93 -12.20
N LEU A 384 -0.52 -18.80 -12.42
CA LEU A 384 0.12 -17.50 -12.57
C LEU A 384 0.90 -17.08 -11.31
N PHE A 385 0.33 -17.31 -10.10
CA PHE A 385 1.01 -17.00 -8.83
C PHE A 385 2.22 -17.91 -8.58
N LYS A 386 2.16 -19.17 -9.00
CA LYS A 386 3.33 -20.08 -8.96
C LYS A 386 4.46 -19.59 -9.86
N LEU A 387 4.13 -19.07 -11.06
CA LEU A 387 5.13 -18.48 -11.95
C LEU A 387 5.73 -17.19 -11.36
N TYR A 388 4.91 -16.35 -10.70
CA TYR A 388 5.42 -15.20 -9.94
C TYR A 388 6.40 -15.63 -8.85
N ARG A 389 6.03 -16.59 -8.00
CA ARG A 389 6.88 -17.11 -6.94
C ARG A 389 8.20 -17.63 -7.47
N LYS A 390 8.18 -18.39 -8.57
CA LYS A 390 9.37 -18.97 -9.21
C LYS A 390 10.25 -17.91 -9.87
N GLY A 391 9.67 -16.87 -10.45
CA GLY A 391 10.36 -15.85 -11.23
C GLY A 391 10.87 -14.66 -10.43
N GLN A 392 10.27 -14.37 -9.27
CA GLN A 392 10.70 -13.25 -8.43
C GLN A 392 12.12 -13.48 -7.87
N PRO A 393 12.94 -12.41 -7.88
CA PRO A 393 12.64 -10.99 -8.07
C PRO A 393 12.47 -10.50 -9.51
N PHE A 394 12.40 -11.30 -10.55
CA PHE A 394 12.33 -11.03 -11.99
C PHE A 394 13.57 -10.35 -12.59
N ASN A 395 14.32 -9.60 -11.81
CA ASN A 395 15.54 -8.93 -12.21
C ASN A 395 16.43 -8.71 -10.98
N ASP A 396 17.71 -9.04 -11.08
CA ASP A 396 18.68 -8.84 -9.99
C ASP A 396 18.90 -7.34 -9.72
N ASN A 397 18.73 -6.52 -10.73
CA ASN A 397 18.66 -5.07 -10.57
C ASN A 397 17.24 -4.66 -10.11
N HIS A 398 17.07 -4.45 -8.80
CA HIS A 398 15.79 -4.12 -8.20
C HIS A 398 15.26 -2.71 -8.54
N LEU A 399 15.99 -1.91 -9.32
CA LEU A 399 15.47 -0.71 -9.96
C LEU A 399 14.61 -1.05 -11.20
N ARG A 400 14.55 -2.34 -11.58
CA ARG A 400 13.76 -2.89 -12.68
C ARG A 400 12.87 -4.05 -12.21
N PRO A 401 12.02 -3.86 -11.17
CA PRO A 401 11.34 -4.98 -10.52
C PRO A 401 10.13 -5.53 -11.29
N CYS A 402 9.48 -4.74 -12.16
CA CYS A 402 8.16 -5.08 -12.71
C CYS A 402 8.26 -5.98 -13.96
N PRO A 403 7.53 -7.10 -14.01
CA PRO A 403 7.51 -7.98 -15.18
C PRO A 403 6.71 -7.42 -16.37
N MET A 404 5.99 -6.29 -16.17
CA MET A 404 5.24 -5.60 -17.22
C MET A 404 6.00 -4.35 -17.70
N LEU A 405 6.35 -3.44 -16.75
CA LEU A 405 6.87 -2.12 -17.11
C LEU A 405 8.34 -2.14 -17.50
N GLU A 406 9.18 -2.90 -16.78
CA GLU A 406 10.65 -2.89 -16.97
C GLU A 406 11.20 -4.17 -17.61
N ASN A 407 10.44 -5.25 -17.59
CA ASN A 407 10.80 -6.55 -18.19
C ASN A 407 9.61 -7.07 -19.03
N PRO A 408 9.21 -6.34 -20.08
CA PRO A 408 7.93 -6.55 -20.79
C PRO A 408 7.84 -7.89 -21.54
N GLU A 409 8.92 -8.63 -21.65
CA GLU A 409 8.95 -9.99 -22.22
C GLU A 409 8.47 -11.07 -21.25
N LEU A 410 8.38 -10.78 -19.92
CA LEU A 410 8.08 -11.78 -18.91
C LEU A 410 6.58 -12.03 -18.75
N LEU A 411 5.77 -10.96 -18.64
CA LEU A 411 4.33 -11.10 -18.38
C LEU A 411 3.61 -11.91 -19.47
N PRO A 412 3.83 -11.66 -20.80
CA PRO A 412 3.18 -12.44 -21.84
C PRO A 412 3.50 -13.95 -21.75
N LYS A 413 4.75 -14.30 -21.43
CA LYS A 413 5.15 -15.70 -21.23
C LYS A 413 4.42 -16.33 -20.03
N MET A 414 4.35 -15.61 -18.90
CA MET A 414 3.69 -16.11 -17.71
C MET A 414 2.16 -16.28 -17.92
N VAL A 415 1.52 -15.35 -18.62
CA VAL A 415 0.09 -15.44 -18.95
C VAL A 415 -0.15 -16.64 -19.90
N ALA A 416 0.63 -16.79 -20.94
CA ALA A 416 0.52 -17.92 -21.88
C ALA A 416 0.77 -19.28 -21.18
N GLU A 417 1.80 -19.38 -20.33
CA GLU A 417 2.15 -20.62 -19.62
C GLU A 417 1.10 -20.97 -18.56
N SER A 418 0.54 -19.98 -17.87
CA SER A 418 -0.45 -20.19 -16.81
C SER A 418 -1.86 -20.45 -17.31
N GLY A 419 -2.18 -20.11 -18.56
CA GLY A 419 -3.54 -20.10 -19.09
C GLY A 419 -4.44 -19.03 -18.45
N ALA A 420 -3.86 -18.02 -17.79
CA ALA A 420 -4.61 -16.88 -17.25
C ALA A 420 -5.25 -16.07 -18.40
N HIS A 421 -6.42 -15.51 -18.12
CA HIS A 421 -7.16 -14.67 -19.06
C HIS A 421 -7.25 -13.24 -18.56
N SER A 422 -7.52 -12.29 -19.46
CA SER A 422 -7.80 -10.91 -19.08
C SER A 422 -9.07 -10.81 -18.24
N THR A 423 -9.00 -10.04 -17.17
CA THR A 423 -10.12 -9.76 -16.26
C THR A 423 -10.78 -8.41 -16.54
N ASP A 424 -10.31 -7.69 -17.57
CA ASP A 424 -10.96 -6.49 -18.09
C ASP A 424 -12.28 -6.83 -18.76
N LEU A 425 -13.35 -6.12 -18.45
CA LEU A 425 -14.70 -6.39 -18.94
C LEU A 425 -15.11 -5.47 -20.11
N GLU A 426 -14.63 -4.23 -20.10
CA GLU A 426 -15.02 -3.24 -21.13
C GLU A 426 -14.17 -3.39 -22.40
N ALA A 427 -12.87 -3.55 -22.26
CA ALA A 427 -11.93 -3.68 -23.36
C ALA A 427 -10.80 -4.65 -23.01
N PRO A 428 -11.04 -5.98 -23.03
CA PRO A 428 -10.02 -6.97 -22.73
C PRO A 428 -8.76 -6.77 -23.55
N GLU A 429 -7.61 -6.67 -22.87
CA GLU A 429 -6.31 -6.45 -23.49
C GLU A 429 -5.46 -7.72 -23.41
N THR A 430 -4.70 -8.05 -24.47
CA THR A 430 -3.74 -9.15 -24.41
C THR A 430 -2.47 -8.70 -23.66
N ALA A 431 -1.78 -9.64 -23.01
CA ALA A 431 -0.54 -9.34 -22.30
C ALA A 431 0.56 -8.83 -23.23
N GLU A 432 0.56 -9.30 -24.48
CA GLU A 432 1.48 -8.83 -25.53
C GLU A 432 1.25 -7.36 -25.85
N HIS A 433 -0.02 -6.93 -26.04
CA HIS A 433 -0.35 -5.54 -26.35
C HIS A 433 -0.06 -4.63 -25.15
N LEU A 434 -0.43 -5.05 -23.93
CA LEU A 434 -0.12 -4.32 -22.71
C LEU A 434 1.39 -4.07 -22.57
N CYS A 435 2.20 -5.11 -22.77
CA CYS A 435 3.66 -5.02 -22.64
C CYS A 435 4.34 -4.32 -23.81
N GLU A 436 3.73 -4.33 -25.02
CA GLU A 436 4.24 -3.56 -26.17
C GLU A 436 4.32 -2.06 -25.85
N LYS A 437 3.32 -1.52 -25.16
CA LYS A 437 3.30 -0.11 -24.71
C LYS A 437 4.45 0.23 -23.76
N CYS A 438 5.02 -0.77 -23.08
CA CYS A 438 6.10 -0.60 -22.11
C CYS A 438 7.50 -0.75 -22.70
N LYS A 439 7.66 -1.27 -23.94
CA LYS A 439 8.96 -1.64 -24.51
C LYS A 439 9.92 -0.47 -24.63
N ASP A 440 9.48 0.66 -25.17
CA ASP A 440 10.33 1.83 -25.33
C ASP A 440 10.78 2.39 -23.98
N TYR A 441 9.85 2.45 -23.03
CA TYR A 441 10.17 2.86 -21.65
C TYR A 441 11.20 1.91 -21.00
N ALA A 442 10.99 0.60 -21.10
CA ALA A 442 11.89 -0.40 -20.56
C ALA A 442 13.29 -0.31 -21.16
N ALA A 443 13.37 -0.13 -22.49
CA ALA A 443 14.64 0.02 -23.22
C ALA A 443 15.40 1.29 -22.78
N CYS A 444 14.72 2.42 -22.71
CA CYS A 444 15.31 3.69 -22.25
C CYS A 444 15.77 3.63 -20.79
N TRP A 445 14.97 3.01 -19.92
CA TRP A 445 15.32 2.91 -18.49
C TRP A 445 16.46 1.93 -18.21
N LYS A 446 16.60 0.87 -19.01
CA LYS A 446 17.54 -0.24 -18.76
C LYS A 446 18.97 0.24 -18.52
N SER A 447 19.56 0.98 -19.45
CA SER A 447 20.96 1.42 -19.37
C SER A 447 21.19 2.35 -18.16
N THR A 448 20.24 3.21 -17.88
CA THR A 448 20.27 4.11 -16.72
C THR A 448 20.19 3.34 -15.40
N ALA A 449 19.25 2.39 -15.30
CA ALA A 449 19.09 1.56 -14.11
C ALA A 449 20.32 0.69 -13.85
N GLU A 450 20.96 0.13 -14.89
CA GLU A 450 22.18 -0.65 -14.77
C GLU A 450 23.35 0.19 -14.24
N ALA A 451 23.53 1.39 -14.77
CA ALA A 451 24.58 2.31 -14.30
C ALA A 451 24.37 2.73 -12.84
N LEU A 452 23.12 3.07 -12.47
CA LEU A 452 22.80 3.41 -11.08
C LEU A 452 23.01 2.25 -10.13
N TRP A 453 22.56 1.05 -10.50
CA TRP A 453 22.69 -0.14 -9.67
C TRP A 453 24.17 -0.49 -9.41
N GLN A 454 25.02 -0.47 -10.43
CA GLN A 454 26.45 -0.69 -10.31
C GLN A 454 27.14 0.35 -9.41
N ALA A 455 26.74 1.63 -9.53
CA ALA A 455 27.27 2.69 -8.69
C ALA A 455 26.88 2.55 -7.21
N GLU A 456 25.66 2.06 -6.92
CA GLU A 456 25.13 1.90 -5.56
C GLU A 456 25.54 0.52 -4.94
N HIS A 457 25.91 -0.49 -5.77
CA HIS A 457 26.26 -1.86 -5.35
C HIS A 457 27.57 -2.35 -6.01
N PRO A 458 28.70 -1.68 -5.74
CA PRO A 458 29.99 -2.01 -6.38
C PRO A 458 30.46 -3.44 -6.07
N GLU A 459 30.01 -4.05 -4.98
CA GLU A 459 30.32 -5.43 -4.61
C GLU A 459 29.56 -6.49 -5.43
N GLN A 460 28.56 -6.09 -6.23
CA GLN A 460 27.77 -6.97 -7.10
C GLN A 460 28.12 -6.81 -8.59
N ALA A 461 29.13 -5.97 -8.90
CA ALA A 461 29.56 -5.65 -10.25
C ALA A 461 30.56 -6.68 -10.82
#